data_ca05587bb885768157e13e96a721cddf
#
_entry.id   ca05587bb885768157e13e96a721cddf
#
_cell.length_a   1.000
_cell.length_b   1.000
_cell.length_c   1.000
_cell.angle_alpha   90.00
_cell.angle_beta   90.00
_cell.angle_gamma   90.00
#
_symmetry.space_group_name_H-M   'P 1'
#
loop_
_entity.id
_entity.type
_entity.pdbx_description
1 polymer ?
#
loop_
_entity_poly.entity_id
_entity_poly.type
_entity_poly.pdbx_seq_one_letter_code
_entity_poly.pdbx_strand_id
1 'polypeptide(L)'
;MANIAFPRVSLASITCDLEFPGQRINESVYTGSVQAVSRGIGRWSGVFAFAQMGRPDQESDILAVDAFFANLDGVVNTFDLPFEAVAAAQRDAFPDGTDLRLMAIERTGSTMRATMNQQGGLMVGYRVTINNYMFVLTSSLVGGECFLSPHRPLAIPDGGLAVNWQSPTLRARLTQASAVTATRTIDSVGPWSAAYQDAL
;
A
#
# COMPACT_ATOMS: atom_id res chain seq x y z
N MET A 1 -1.54 -9.64 17.57
CA MET A 1 -0.91 -9.32 16.29
C MET A 1 -0.12 -8.04 16.53
N ALA A 2 1.19 -8.08 16.40
CA ALA A 2 2.05 -6.91 16.61
C ALA A 2 2.31 -6.23 15.27
N ASN A 3 2.52 -4.91 15.28
CA ASN A 3 3.03 -4.16 14.13
C ASN A 3 4.54 -4.00 14.29
N ILE A 4 5.31 -4.63 13.40
CA ILE A 4 6.76 -4.65 13.43
C ILE A 4 7.29 -3.45 12.64
N ALA A 5 8.22 -2.70 13.22
CA ALA A 5 8.82 -1.57 12.55
C ALA A 5 9.57 -2.02 11.28
N PHE A 6 9.28 -1.38 10.14
CA PHE A 6 10.02 -1.62 8.91
C PHE A 6 11.44 -1.08 9.04
N PRO A 7 12.48 -1.83 8.61
CA PRO A 7 13.86 -1.38 8.75
C PRO A 7 14.12 -0.14 7.88
N ARG A 8 14.98 0.77 8.38
CA ARG A 8 15.38 1.99 7.67
C ARG A 8 16.46 1.69 6.63
N VAL A 9 16.18 0.72 5.77
CA VAL A 9 17.07 0.26 4.71
C VAL A 9 16.34 0.45 3.39
N SER A 10 17.03 0.98 2.40
CA SER A 10 16.43 1.25 1.09
C SER A 10 15.98 -0.03 0.40
N LEU A 11 14.77 -0.01 -0.15
CA LEU A 11 14.26 -1.07 -0.99
C LEU A 11 14.94 -1.02 -2.37
N ALA A 12 15.33 -2.18 -2.88
CA ALA A 12 15.80 -2.33 -4.26
C ALA A 12 14.64 -2.30 -5.26
N SER A 13 13.54 -2.92 -4.88
CA SER A 13 12.32 -2.93 -5.69
C SER A 13 11.08 -3.16 -4.84
N ILE A 14 9.96 -2.67 -5.34
CA ILE A 14 8.63 -2.94 -4.82
C ILE A 14 7.66 -3.03 -5.99
N THR A 15 6.89 -4.12 -6.05
CA THR A 15 5.73 -4.25 -6.93
C THR A 15 4.47 -4.12 -6.07
N CYS A 16 3.43 -3.56 -6.63
CA CYS A 16 2.20 -3.32 -5.90
C CYS A 16 1.02 -3.41 -6.86
N ASP A 17 0.29 -4.49 -6.77
CA ASP A 17 -0.86 -4.80 -7.59
C ASP A 17 -2.15 -4.69 -6.78
N LEU A 18 -3.18 -4.14 -7.39
CA LEU A 18 -4.51 -4.07 -6.79
C LEU A 18 -5.36 -5.24 -7.33
N GLU A 19 -5.61 -6.19 -6.48
CA GLU A 19 -6.43 -7.36 -6.77
C GLU A 19 -7.85 -7.16 -6.25
N PHE A 20 -8.84 -7.64 -7.02
CA PHE A 20 -10.25 -7.67 -6.62
C PHE A 20 -10.69 -9.14 -6.48
N PRO A 21 -10.46 -9.76 -5.32
CA PRO A 21 -10.88 -11.13 -5.10
C PRO A 21 -12.40 -11.25 -5.21
N GLY A 22 -12.85 -12.34 -5.83
CA GLY A 22 -14.29 -12.61 -5.98
C GLY A 22 -14.94 -11.94 -7.20
N GLN A 23 -14.17 -11.38 -8.13
CA GLN A 23 -14.71 -11.04 -9.44
C GLN A 23 -15.08 -12.32 -10.19
N ARG A 24 -16.32 -12.41 -10.62
CA ARG A 24 -16.81 -13.50 -11.49
C ARG A 24 -17.41 -12.89 -12.74
N ILE A 25 -16.99 -13.41 -13.87
CA ILE A 25 -17.59 -13.12 -15.17
C ILE A 25 -18.49 -14.32 -15.47
N ASN A 26 -19.78 -14.10 -15.52
CA ASN A 26 -20.75 -15.10 -15.95
C ASN A 26 -21.22 -14.72 -17.36
N GLU A 27 -20.94 -15.59 -18.31
CA GLU A 27 -21.46 -15.47 -19.67
C GLU A 27 -22.72 -16.35 -19.79
N SER A 28 -23.80 -15.77 -20.27
CA SER A 28 -25.01 -16.54 -20.55
C SER A 28 -24.83 -17.33 -21.83
N VAL A 29 -24.87 -18.64 -21.73
CA VAL A 29 -24.78 -19.55 -22.87
C VAL A 29 -25.91 -19.34 -23.91
N TYR A 30 -27.05 -18.76 -23.44
CA TYR A 30 -28.23 -18.56 -24.29
C TYR A 30 -28.29 -17.18 -24.94
N THR A 31 -27.76 -16.16 -24.31
CA THR A 31 -27.89 -14.78 -24.80
C THR A 31 -26.58 -14.14 -25.17
N GLY A 32 -25.45 -14.78 -24.84
CA GLY A 32 -24.10 -14.18 -24.99
C GLY A 32 -23.90 -12.96 -24.09
N SER A 33 -24.86 -12.64 -23.20
CA SER A 33 -24.70 -11.51 -22.31
C SER A 33 -23.66 -11.81 -21.22
N VAL A 34 -22.73 -10.87 -21.04
CA VAL A 34 -21.68 -10.97 -20.02
C VAL A 34 -22.11 -10.18 -18.79
N GLN A 35 -22.21 -10.85 -17.66
CA GLN A 35 -22.44 -10.22 -16.38
C GLN A 35 -21.17 -10.32 -15.54
N ALA A 36 -20.52 -9.19 -15.28
CA ALA A 36 -19.41 -9.10 -14.34
C ALA A 36 -19.93 -8.73 -12.94
N VAL A 37 -19.68 -9.59 -11.97
CA VAL A 37 -20.02 -9.34 -10.57
C VAL A 37 -18.72 -9.24 -9.78
N SER A 38 -18.45 -8.08 -9.17
CA SER A 38 -17.38 -7.92 -8.21
C SER A 38 -17.94 -8.05 -6.79
N ARG A 39 -17.54 -9.09 -6.09
CA ARG A 39 -17.93 -9.34 -4.69
C ARG A 39 -16.69 -9.32 -3.82
N GLY A 40 -16.09 -8.19 -3.62
CA GLY A 40 -14.92 -8.14 -2.76
C GLY A 40 -14.36 -6.75 -2.58
N ILE A 41 -13.73 -6.57 -1.45
CA ILE A 41 -12.91 -5.40 -1.18
C ILE A 41 -11.59 -5.61 -1.93
N GLY A 42 -11.15 -4.64 -2.74
CA GLY A 42 -9.85 -4.71 -3.39
C GLY A 42 -8.73 -4.88 -2.37
N ARG A 43 -7.72 -5.66 -2.70
CA ARG A 43 -6.55 -5.92 -1.86
C ARG A 43 -5.29 -5.51 -2.58
N TRP A 44 -4.36 -4.95 -1.84
CA TRP A 44 -3.02 -4.74 -2.32
C TRP A 44 -2.17 -5.98 -2.06
N SER A 45 -1.43 -6.40 -3.07
CA SER A 45 -0.45 -7.49 -2.98
C SER A 45 0.78 -7.16 -3.81
N GLY A 46 1.86 -7.87 -3.58
CA GLY A 46 3.07 -7.67 -4.36
C GLY A 46 4.29 -8.32 -3.75
N VAL A 47 5.45 -7.91 -4.24
CA VAL A 47 6.75 -8.35 -3.77
C VAL A 47 7.59 -7.12 -3.46
N PHE A 48 8.28 -7.12 -2.33
CA PHE A 48 9.35 -6.17 -2.05
C PHE A 48 10.68 -6.88 -1.92
N ALA A 49 11.74 -6.19 -2.26
CA ALA A 49 13.09 -6.71 -2.14
C ALA A 49 14.06 -5.65 -1.60
N PHE A 50 14.91 -6.06 -0.67
CA PHE A 50 16.09 -5.29 -0.30
C PHE A 50 17.24 -5.63 -1.22
N ALA A 51 18.12 -4.66 -1.44
CA ALA A 51 19.34 -4.86 -2.24
C ALA A 51 20.28 -5.87 -1.58
N GLN A 52 21.17 -6.43 -2.37
CA GLN A 52 22.33 -7.14 -1.83
C GLN A 52 23.24 -6.15 -1.07
N MET A 53 23.66 -6.55 0.11
CA MET A 53 24.49 -5.73 1.00
C MET A 53 25.87 -6.36 1.18
N GLY A 54 26.92 -5.54 1.09
CA GLY A 54 28.31 -5.95 1.27
C GLY A 54 28.72 -5.95 2.75
N ARG A 55 29.61 -6.87 3.10
CA ARG A 55 30.30 -6.87 4.40
C ARG A 55 31.69 -6.24 4.20
N PRO A 56 32.25 -5.58 5.23
CA PRO A 56 31.67 -5.31 6.58
C PRO A 56 30.81 -4.05 6.65
N ASP A 57 30.79 -3.20 5.62
CA ASP A 57 30.32 -1.82 5.70
C ASP A 57 28.82 -1.69 6.00
N GLN A 58 28.03 -2.70 5.64
CA GLN A 58 26.57 -2.73 5.81
C GLN A 58 26.10 -3.82 6.80
N GLU A 59 26.94 -4.24 7.73
CA GLU A 59 26.57 -5.32 8.65
C GLU A 59 25.39 -4.95 9.55
N SER A 60 25.29 -3.71 10.00
CA SER A 60 24.16 -3.23 10.77
C SER A 60 22.82 -3.31 10.02
N ASP A 61 22.84 -3.03 8.73
CA ASP A 61 21.66 -3.08 7.87
C ASP A 61 21.25 -4.54 7.58
N ILE A 62 22.23 -5.42 7.38
CA ILE A 62 22.02 -6.86 7.25
C ILE A 62 21.31 -7.41 8.50
N LEU A 63 21.81 -7.08 9.68
CA LEU A 63 21.24 -7.52 10.96
C LEU A 63 19.84 -6.93 11.17
N ALA A 64 19.60 -5.68 10.77
CA ALA A 64 18.29 -5.05 10.88
C ALA A 64 17.26 -5.75 9.98
N VAL A 65 17.62 -6.12 8.75
CA VAL A 65 16.73 -6.84 7.82
C VAL A 65 16.47 -8.27 8.32
N ASP A 66 17.50 -8.98 8.78
CA ASP A 66 17.34 -10.32 9.35
C ASP A 66 16.45 -10.31 10.60
N ALA A 67 16.65 -9.35 11.50
CA ALA A 67 15.82 -9.19 12.69
C ALA A 67 14.36 -8.83 12.34
N PHE A 68 14.16 -8.01 11.33
CA PHE A 68 12.82 -7.68 10.84
C PHE A 68 12.08 -8.95 10.40
N PHE A 69 12.67 -9.76 9.53
CA PHE A 69 12.02 -10.98 9.07
C PHE A 69 11.82 -12.02 10.18
N ALA A 70 12.77 -12.12 11.12
CA ALA A 70 12.61 -13.00 12.27
C ALA A 70 11.42 -12.58 13.17
N ASN A 71 11.23 -11.28 13.36
CA ASN A 71 10.15 -10.74 14.19
C ASN A 71 8.76 -10.78 13.51
N LEU A 72 8.71 -10.90 12.19
CA LEU A 72 7.42 -11.00 11.48
C LEU A 72 6.66 -12.28 11.80
N ASP A 73 7.36 -13.35 12.23
CA ASP A 73 6.74 -14.64 12.55
C ASP A 73 5.81 -15.13 11.43
N GLY A 74 6.34 -15.11 10.20
CA GLY A 74 5.61 -15.45 8.99
C GLY A 74 4.45 -14.48 8.73
N VAL A 75 3.22 -15.01 8.74
CA VAL A 75 1.99 -14.26 8.43
C VAL A 75 1.31 -13.64 9.65
N VAL A 76 1.87 -13.82 10.85
CA VAL A 76 1.19 -13.46 12.10
C VAL A 76 1.23 -11.96 12.36
N ASN A 77 2.39 -11.35 12.18
CA ASN A 77 2.60 -9.94 12.47
C ASN A 77 2.47 -9.08 11.20
N THR A 78 2.20 -7.81 11.42
CA THR A 78 2.06 -6.80 10.36
C THR A 78 3.23 -5.83 10.36
N PHE A 79 3.40 -5.11 9.28
CA PHE A 79 4.37 -4.03 9.14
C PHE A 79 3.81 -2.93 8.22
N ASP A 80 4.33 -1.73 8.36
CA ASP A 80 3.97 -0.60 7.50
C ASP A 80 5.01 -0.48 6.38
N LEU A 81 4.67 -0.98 5.19
CA LEU A 81 5.53 -0.95 4.00
C LEU A 81 5.53 0.45 3.40
N PRO A 82 6.69 1.14 3.34
CA PRO A 82 6.76 2.48 2.78
C PRO A 82 6.75 2.46 1.26
N PHE A 83 6.02 3.38 0.65
CA PHE A 83 6.03 3.65 -0.79
C PHE A 83 6.85 4.91 -1.08
N GLU A 84 8.16 4.85 -0.84
CA GLU A 84 9.07 5.99 -1.03
C GLU A 84 9.24 6.39 -2.50
N ALA A 85 8.93 5.49 -3.43
CA ALA A 85 8.94 5.76 -4.88
C ALA A 85 7.77 6.64 -5.35
N VAL A 86 7.12 7.34 -4.44
CA VAL A 86 6.12 8.35 -4.77
C VAL A 86 6.79 9.47 -5.54
N ALA A 87 6.22 9.81 -6.68
CA ALA A 87 6.74 10.86 -7.54
C ALA A 87 6.99 12.15 -6.75
N ALA A 88 8.11 12.81 -7.01
CA ALA A 88 8.43 14.10 -6.37
C ALA A 88 7.25 15.08 -6.45
N ALA A 89 6.55 15.10 -7.59
CA ALA A 89 5.33 15.88 -7.80
C ALA A 89 4.21 15.58 -6.79
N GLN A 90 4.12 14.37 -6.23
CA GLN A 90 3.14 14.09 -5.18
C GLN A 90 3.59 14.67 -3.84
N ARG A 91 4.88 14.64 -3.53
CA ARG A 91 5.42 15.24 -2.29
C ARG A 91 5.22 16.74 -2.27
N ASP A 92 5.33 17.36 -3.44
CA ASP A 92 5.20 18.81 -3.64
C ASP A 92 3.76 19.26 -3.94
N ALA A 93 2.78 18.35 -3.85
CA ALA A 93 1.37 18.63 -4.17
C ALA A 93 0.75 19.74 -3.29
N PHE A 94 1.25 19.86 -2.07
CA PHE A 94 0.87 20.89 -1.12
C PHE A 94 2.10 21.45 -0.40
N PRO A 95 2.01 22.67 0.14
CA PRO A 95 3.04 23.22 1.02
C PRO A 95 3.31 22.32 2.24
N ASP A 96 4.55 22.34 2.72
CA ASP A 96 4.92 21.63 3.93
C ASP A 96 4.03 22.03 5.11
N GLY A 97 3.62 21.03 5.91
CA GLY A 97 2.75 21.23 7.05
C GLY A 97 1.26 21.32 6.70
N THR A 98 0.86 21.13 5.43
CA THR A 98 -0.56 21.05 5.07
C THR A 98 -1.23 19.88 5.77
N ASP A 99 -2.26 20.16 6.58
CA ASP A 99 -3.11 19.14 7.20
C ASP A 99 -4.22 18.73 6.23
N LEU A 100 -3.93 17.71 5.43
CA LEU A 100 -4.91 17.14 4.50
C LEU A 100 -5.80 16.15 5.24
N ARG A 101 -7.12 16.33 5.13
CA ARG A 101 -8.11 15.49 5.81
C ARG A 101 -9.20 15.01 4.86
N LEU A 102 -9.60 13.76 5.03
CA LEU A 102 -10.80 13.18 4.46
C LEU A 102 -12.00 13.54 5.35
N MET A 103 -12.92 14.33 4.81
CA MET A 103 -14.08 14.86 5.53
C MET A 103 -15.35 14.01 5.37
N ALA A 104 -15.54 13.41 4.19
CA ALA A 104 -16.67 12.55 3.91
C ALA A 104 -16.31 11.51 2.83
N ILE A 105 -17.01 10.39 2.85
CA ILE A 105 -16.96 9.36 1.80
C ILE A 105 -18.37 8.91 1.42
N GLU A 106 -18.54 8.65 0.13
CA GLU A 106 -19.72 8.00 -0.42
C GLU A 106 -19.28 6.85 -1.32
N ARG A 107 -20.01 5.75 -1.24
CA ARG A 107 -19.72 4.60 -2.10
C ARG A 107 -20.29 4.84 -3.49
N THR A 108 -19.45 4.69 -4.52
CA THR A 108 -19.85 4.78 -5.92
C THR A 108 -19.32 3.54 -6.66
N GLY A 109 -20.14 2.49 -6.71
CA GLY A 109 -19.71 1.22 -7.32
C GLY A 109 -18.52 0.56 -6.60
N SER A 110 -17.40 0.38 -7.29
CA SER A 110 -16.16 -0.17 -6.77
C SER A 110 -15.19 0.88 -6.23
N THR A 111 -15.51 2.16 -6.37
CA THR A 111 -14.71 3.30 -5.89
C THR A 111 -15.44 4.04 -4.78
N MET A 112 -14.73 4.95 -4.13
CA MET A 112 -15.28 5.85 -3.12
C MET A 112 -15.15 7.28 -3.63
N ARG A 113 -16.25 8.03 -3.65
CA ARG A 113 -16.18 9.49 -3.74
C ARG A 113 -15.75 10.02 -2.40
N ALA A 114 -14.63 10.71 -2.37
CA ALA A 114 -14.02 11.28 -1.18
C ALA A 114 -14.11 12.80 -1.22
N THR A 115 -14.52 13.40 -0.12
CA THR A 115 -14.49 14.86 0.08
C THR A 115 -13.34 15.19 1.01
N MET A 116 -12.44 16.06 0.55
CA MET A 116 -11.24 16.51 1.27
C MET A 116 -11.42 17.96 1.74
N ASN A 117 -10.65 18.36 2.74
CA ASN A 117 -10.60 19.74 3.22
C ASN A 117 -9.79 20.70 2.30
N GLN A 118 -9.10 20.18 1.28
CA GLN A 118 -8.34 20.92 0.29
C GLN A 118 -9.02 20.86 -1.08
N GLN A 119 -8.89 21.92 -1.88
CA GLN A 119 -9.62 22.08 -3.15
C GLN A 119 -8.94 21.42 -4.36
N GLY A 120 -7.66 21.09 -4.26
CA GLY A 120 -6.85 20.54 -5.36
C GLY A 120 -5.51 20.02 -4.86
N GLY A 121 -4.56 19.81 -5.77
CA GLY A 121 -3.18 19.40 -5.47
C GLY A 121 -2.89 17.93 -5.75
N LEU A 122 -3.79 17.02 -5.40
CA LEU A 122 -3.59 15.60 -5.71
C LEU A 122 -4.07 15.25 -7.12
N MET A 123 -3.27 14.46 -7.83
CA MET A 123 -3.56 14.02 -9.19
C MET A 123 -3.97 12.55 -9.24
N VAL A 124 -4.63 12.17 -10.33
CA VAL A 124 -4.93 10.76 -10.64
C VAL A 124 -3.65 9.92 -10.59
N GLY A 125 -3.74 8.72 -10.03
CA GLY A 125 -2.61 7.80 -9.85
C GLY A 125 -1.80 8.00 -8.57
N TYR A 126 -1.97 9.12 -7.85
CA TYR A 126 -1.31 9.32 -6.56
C TYR A 126 -1.85 8.33 -5.53
N ARG A 127 -0.95 7.89 -4.64
CA ARG A 127 -1.29 7.01 -3.52
C ARG A 127 -1.36 7.80 -2.23
N VAL A 128 -2.33 7.46 -1.41
CA VAL A 128 -2.50 8.09 -0.09
C VAL A 128 -2.82 7.01 0.94
N THR A 129 -2.40 7.24 2.18
CA THR A 129 -2.78 6.37 3.30
C THR A 129 -3.78 7.10 4.18
N ILE A 130 -4.89 6.46 4.47
CA ILE A 130 -5.94 6.95 5.35
C ILE A 130 -6.27 5.83 6.33
N ASN A 131 -6.14 6.07 7.63
CA ASN A 131 -6.42 5.10 8.67
C ASN A 131 -5.74 3.72 8.44
N ASN A 132 -4.45 3.74 8.05
CA ASN A 132 -3.62 2.57 7.73
C ASN A 132 -4.00 1.81 6.44
N TYR A 133 -4.99 2.27 5.69
CA TYR A 133 -5.31 1.71 4.39
C TYR A 133 -4.72 2.56 3.28
N MET A 134 -4.11 1.93 2.30
CA MET A 134 -3.61 2.61 1.11
C MET A 134 -4.70 2.67 0.04
N PHE A 135 -4.81 3.83 -0.58
CA PHE A 135 -5.70 4.11 -1.69
C PHE A 135 -4.94 4.71 -2.87
N VAL A 136 -5.44 4.49 -4.06
CA VAL A 136 -5.02 5.21 -5.26
C VAL A 136 -6.14 6.16 -5.69
N LEU A 137 -5.77 7.38 -6.09
CA LEU A 137 -6.70 8.32 -6.68
C LEU A 137 -7.04 7.89 -8.11
N THR A 138 -8.30 7.67 -8.40
CA THR A 138 -8.79 7.36 -9.75
C THR A 138 -9.30 8.59 -10.49
N SER A 139 -9.37 9.73 -9.78
CA SER A 139 -9.53 11.07 -10.36
C SER A 139 -8.67 12.08 -9.59
N SER A 140 -8.31 13.18 -10.22
CA SER A 140 -7.65 14.28 -9.54
C SER A 140 -8.57 14.94 -8.52
N LEU A 141 -7.99 15.52 -7.47
CA LEU A 141 -8.72 16.30 -6.48
C LEU A 141 -9.10 17.65 -7.08
N VAL A 142 -10.39 17.87 -7.28
CA VAL A 142 -10.93 19.10 -7.87
C VAL A 142 -12.13 19.55 -7.05
N GLY A 143 -12.14 20.82 -6.62
CA GLY A 143 -13.23 21.36 -5.83
C GLY A 143 -13.44 20.64 -4.48
N GLY A 144 -12.41 20.03 -3.95
CA GLY A 144 -12.47 19.26 -2.71
C GLY A 144 -12.93 17.81 -2.87
N GLU A 145 -13.14 17.35 -4.10
CA GLU A 145 -13.63 15.99 -4.37
C GLU A 145 -12.68 15.19 -5.25
N CYS A 146 -12.54 13.90 -4.94
CA CYS A 146 -11.83 12.92 -5.75
C CYS A 146 -12.44 11.53 -5.60
N PHE A 147 -12.00 10.59 -6.43
CA PHE A 147 -12.36 9.18 -6.29
C PHE A 147 -11.15 8.37 -5.82
N LEU A 148 -11.40 7.48 -4.86
CA LEU A 148 -10.41 6.59 -4.26
C LEU A 148 -10.74 5.13 -4.55
N SER A 149 -9.71 4.32 -4.77
CA SER A 149 -9.79 2.86 -4.91
C SER A 149 -8.67 2.20 -4.07
N PRO A 150 -8.88 1.03 -3.47
CA PRO A 150 -10.12 0.25 -3.42
C PRO A 150 -11.16 0.84 -2.46
N HIS A 151 -12.42 0.42 -2.61
CA HIS A 151 -13.44 0.76 -1.62
C HIS A 151 -13.12 0.12 -0.27
N ARG A 152 -13.12 0.94 0.80
CA ARG A 152 -12.95 0.50 2.19
C ARG A 152 -14.00 1.17 3.08
N PRO A 153 -14.60 0.44 4.02
CA PRO A 153 -15.44 1.06 5.03
C PRO A 153 -14.54 1.85 5.99
N LEU A 154 -14.72 3.16 6.03
CA LEU A 154 -14.04 4.06 6.96
C LEU A 154 -15.07 4.74 7.84
N ALA A 155 -14.87 4.72 9.14
CA ALA A 155 -15.60 5.56 10.07
C ALA A 155 -14.90 6.93 10.13
N ILE A 156 -15.58 7.98 9.72
CA ILE A 156 -15.05 9.33 9.71
C ILE A 156 -15.53 10.05 10.98
N PRO A 157 -14.60 10.41 11.89
CA PRO A 157 -14.96 11.19 13.08
C PRO A 157 -15.22 12.65 12.72
N ASP A 158 -15.82 13.38 13.66
CA ASP A 158 -15.91 14.83 13.58
C ASP A 158 -14.51 15.43 13.44
N GLY A 159 -14.29 16.24 12.42
CA GLY A 159 -12.97 16.80 12.07
C GLY A 159 -12.16 15.97 11.06
N GLY A 160 -12.72 14.86 10.57
CA GLY A 160 -12.14 14.08 9.47
C GLY A 160 -11.00 13.15 9.85
N LEU A 161 -10.54 12.36 8.88
CA LEU A 161 -9.38 11.47 8.99
C LEU A 161 -8.14 12.10 8.33
N ALA A 162 -7.00 12.04 9.01
CA ALA A 162 -5.73 12.47 8.43
C ALA A 162 -5.36 11.63 7.20
N VAL A 163 -4.89 12.30 6.17
CA VAL A 163 -4.45 11.71 4.90
C VAL A 163 -2.94 11.87 4.78
N ASN A 164 -2.21 10.75 4.80
CA ASN A 164 -0.79 10.75 4.53
C ASN A 164 -0.56 10.63 3.01
N TRP A 165 -0.14 11.71 2.40
CA TRP A 165 0.11 11.85 0.97
C TRP A 165 1.61 11.99 0.64
N GLN A 166 2.42 12.49 1.57
CA GLN A 166 3.86 12.69 1.37
C GLN A 166 4.65 11.39 1.40
N SER A 167 4.31 10.51 2.32
CA SER A 167 4.96 9.20 2.49
C SER A 167 3.91 8.12 2.76
N PRO A 168 3.10 7.77 1.75
CA PRO A 168 2.07 6.76 1.93
C PRO A 168 2.68 5.42 2.31
N THR A 169 1.99 4.73 3.21
CA THR A 169 2.37 3.41 3.69
C THR A 169 1.25 2.42 3.48
N LEU A 170 1.57 1.17 3.28
CA LEU A 170 0.63 0.06 3.28
C LEU A 170 0.84 -0.79 4.52
N ARG A 171 -0.18 -0.94 5.35
CA ARG A 171 -0.13 -1.96 6.39
C ARG A 171 -0.26 -3.33 5.75
N ALA A 172 0.81 -4.09 5.80
CA ALA A 172 0.96 -5.35 5.11
C ALA A 172 1.32 -6.49 6.08
N ARG A 173 1.17 -7.70 5.60
CA ARG A 173 1.70 -8.94 6.19
C ARG A 173 2.29 -9.80 5.10
N LEU A 174 3.20 -10.70 5.45
CA LEU A 174 3.70 -11.69 4.50
C LEU A 174 2.59 -12.65 4.08
N THR A 175 2.65 -13.13 2.84
CA THR A 175 1.75 -14.21 2.38
C THR A 175 2.29 -15.56 2.84
N GLN A 176 1.42 -16.56 2.98
CA GLN A 176 1.84 -17.92 3.35
C GLN A 176 2.84 -18.55 2.37
N ALA A 177 2.82 -18.12 1.12
CA ALA A 177 3.71 -18.61 0.06
C ALA A 177 5.08 -17.93 0.08
N SER A 178 5.28 -16.88 0.88
CA SER A 178 6.56 -16.17 0.88
C SER A 178 7.58 -16.85 1.77
N ALA A 179 8.43 -17.64 1.14
CA ALA A 179 9.72 -17.94 1.72
C ALA A 179 10.59 -16.69 1.58
N VAL A 180 11.07 -16.14 2.69
CA VAL A 180 12.11 -15.12 2.65
C VAL A 180 13.38 -15.80 2.16
N THR A 181 13.83 -15.43 0.98
CA THR A 181 15.06 -15.96 0.40
C THR A 181 16.15 -14.90 0.45
N ALA A 182 17.29 -15.29 0.96
CA ALA A 182 18.52 -14.48 0.89
C ALA A 182 19.70 -15.37 0.54
N THR A 183 20.47 -15.00 -0.45
CA THR A 183 21.75 -15.66 -0.75
C THR A 183 22.80 -15.12 0.20
N ARG A 184 23.53 -16.00 0.87
CA ARG A 184 24.62 -15.62 1.80
C ARG A 184 25.95 -16.09 1.26
N THR A 185 26.87 -15.15 1.12
CA THR A 185 28.29 -15.41 0.79
C THR A 185 29.18 -14.88 1.91
N ILE A 186 30.50 -15.08 1.80
CA ILE A 186 31.45 -14.55 2.77
C ILE A 186 31.41 -13.01 2.79
N ASP A 187 31.28 -12.40 1.62
CA ASP A 187 31.42 -10.95 1.44
C ASP A 187 30.08 -10.21 1.32
N SER A 188 28.97 -10.91 1.16
CA SER A 188 27.68 -10.27 0.97
C SER A 188 26.49 -11.13 1.39
N VAL A 189 25.37 -10.47 1.65
CA VAL A 189 24.09 -11.08 1.97
C VAL A 189 22.97 -10.41 1.16
N GLY A 190 22.00 -11.18 0.68
CA GLY A 190 20.87 -10.70 -0.11
C GLY A 190 20.99 -11.11 -1.59
N PRO A 191 20.09 -10.62 -2.46
CA PRO A 191 18.94 -9.80 -2.08
C PRO A 191 17.94 -10.58 -1.22
N TRP A 192 17.23 -9.88 -0.34
CA TRP A 192 16.06 -10.45 0.34
C TRP A 192 14.82 -10.12 -0.48
N SER A 193 13.97 -11.10 -0.66
CA SER A 193 12.70 -10.92 -1.37
C SER A 193 11.57 -11.58 -0.61
N ALA A 194 10.45 -10.90 -0.49
CA ALA A 194 9.25 -11.42 0.16
C ALA A 194 7.97 -10.92 -0.50
N ALA A 195 7.01 -11.82 -0.66
CA ALA A 195 5.68 -11.46 -1.11
C ALA A 195 4.81 -11.01 0.08
N TYR A 196 3.97 -10.02 -0.17
CA TYR A 196 3.11 -9.43 0.83
C TYR A 196 1.68 -9.24 0.33
N GLN A 197 0.77 -9.07 1.26
CA GLN A 197 -0.59 -8.59 1.01
C GLN A 197 -0.99 -7.60 2.11
N ASP A 198 -2.00 -6.77 1.84
CA ASP A 198 -2.52 -5.90 2.86
C ASP A 198 -3.08 -6.68 4.05
N ALA A 199 -2.88 -6.15 5.24
CA ALA A 199 -3.39 -6.70 6.48
C ALA A 199 -4.80 -6.16 6.72
N LEU A 200 -5.81 -6.87 6.25
CA LEU A 200 -7.22 -6.57 6.45
C LEU A 200 -7.70 -6.96 7.84
#